data_efc5aaf7cab65fc2baf21f80889a4b6b
#
_entry.id   efc5aaf7cab65fc2baf21f80889a4b6b
#
_cell.length_a   1.000
_cell.length_b   1.000
_cell.length_c   1.000
_cell.angle_alpha   90.00
_cell.angle_beta   90.00
_cell.angle_gamma   90.00
#
_symmetry.space_group_name_H-M   'P 1'
#
loop_
_entity.id
_entity.type
_entity.pdbx_description
1 polymer ?
#
loop_
_entity_poly.entity_id
_entity_poly.type
_entity_poly.pdbx_seq_one_letter_code
_entity_poly.pdbx_strand_id
1 'polypeptide(L)'
;MITAEDLNSGFTVSESMKKIGFEDGDRILKIDGKDLEDQYQINNILVSRSIDVVEVIRSNESREIINIPENIGLEIITAGVAPFTPNVNSVIDSVLTDSPADFSDIKKGDIINKVNGTKILSFDEFEELKKINSDYVELELIRNGSQFSTVVPFESMDKLIGIIIKPDLKITTKKYGFFESIGEGY
;
A
#
# COMPACT_ATOMS: atom_id res chain seq x y z
N MET A 1 -7.88 -12.06 1.77
CA MET A 1 -7.91 -11.90 0.32
C MET A 1 -8.14 -10.42 0.03
N ILE A 2 -7.32 -9.83 -0.80
CA ILE A 2 -7.41 -8.44 -1.24
C ILE A 2 -7.40 -8.44 -2.76
N THR A 3 -8.49 -7.95 -3.35
CA THR A 3 -8.64 -7.88 -4.81
C THR A 3 -7.97 -6.64 -5.39
N ALA A 4 -7.84 -6.55 -6.72
CA ALA A 4 -7.34 -5.35 -7.39
C ALA A 4 -8.23 -4.11 -7.13
N GLU A 5 -9.51 -4.32 -6.86
CA GLU A 5 -10.46 -3.25 -6.51
C GLU A 5 -10.31 -2.76 -5.07
N ASP A 6 -9.83 -3.64 -4.17
CA ASP A 6 -9.59 -3.28 -2.76
C ASP A 6 -8.26 -2.53 -2.58
N LEU A 7 -7.28 -2.73 -3.49
CA LEU A 7 -5.96 -2.10 -3.47
C LEU A 7 -5.94 -0.83 -4.33
N ASN A 8 -6.75 0.16 -3.97
CA ASN A 8 -6.95 1.39 -4.76
C ASN A 8 -5.64 2.16 -5.10
N SER A 9 -4.64 2.09 -4.24
CA SER A 9 -3.36 2.78 -4.42
C SER A 9 -2.30 1.91 -5.13
N GLY A 10 -2.64 0.65 -5.49
CA GLY A 10 -1.73 -0.28 -6.14
C GLY A 10 -0.51 -0.66 -5.30
N PHE A 11 0.60 -0.94 -5.96
CA PHE A 11 1.85 -1.35 -5.34
C PHE A 11 2.94 -0.29 -5.50
N THR A 12 3.84 -0.20 -4.53
CA THR A 12 5.20 0.27 -4.76
C THR A 12 6.00 -0.88 -5.36
N VAL A 13 6.73 -0.59 -6.42
CA VAL A 13 7.39 -1.59 -7.25
C VAL A 13 8.90 -1.47 -7.09
N SER A 14 9.59 -2.60 -6.88
CA SER A 14 11.05 -2.62 -6.77
C SER A 14 11.73 -2.19 -8.08
N GLU A 15 12.98 -1.73 -7.99
CA GLU A 15 13.76 -1.30 -9.17
C GLU A 15 13.96 -2.41 -10.21
N SER A 16 14.01 -3.68 -9.79
CA SER A 16 14.07 -4.82 -10.73
C SER A 16 12.76 -4.97 -11.52
N MET A 17 11.63 -4.77 -10.89
CA MET A 17 10.32 -4.82 -11.55
C MET A 17 10.10 -3.61 -12.46
N LYS A 18 10.55 -2.43 -12.08
CA LYS A 18 10.49 -1.23 -12.93
C LYS A 18 11.26 -1.42 -14.26
N LYS A 19 12.40 -2.11 -14.22
CA LYS A 19 13.19 -2.40 -15.42
C LYS A 19 12.47 -3.26 -16.46
N ILE A 20 11.53 -4.09 -16.05
CA ILE A 20 10.73 -4.93 -16.94
C ILE A 20 9.38 -4.33 -17.29
N GLY A 21 9.09 -3.10 -16.81
CA GLY A 21 7.95 -2.32 -17.26
C GLY A 21 6.83 -2.11 -16.21
N PHE A 22 6.97 -2.58 -14.97
CA PHE A 22 6.05 -2.22 -13.91
C PHE A 22 6.27 -0.78 -13.43
N GLU A 23 5.24 -0.17 -12.88
CA GLU A 23 5.26 1.20 -12.34
C GLU A 23 4.63 1.26 -10.94
N ASP A 24 5.05 2.25 -10.15
CA ASP A 24 4.42 2.50 -8.86
C ASP A 24 2.94 2.87 -9.06
N GLY A 25 2.06 2.23 -8.29
CA GLY A 25 0.61 2.37 -8.42
C GLY A 25 -0.05 1.29 -9.28
N ASP A 26 0.72 0.38 -9.90
CA ASP A 26 0.15 -0.76 -10.61
C ASP A 26 -0.67 -1.67 -9.70
N ARG A 27 -1.81 -2.16 -10.22
CA ARG A 27 -2.63 -3.20 -9.63
C ARG A 27 -2.60 -4.42 -10.54
N ILE A 28 -2.36 -5.59 -9.99
CA ILE A 28 -2.27 -6.82 -10.78
C ILE A 28 -3.69 -7.30 -11.10
N LEU A 29 -4.02 -7.43 -12.36
CA LEU A 29 -5.33 -7.92 -12.78
C LEU A 29 -5.29 -9.41 -13.07
N LYS A 30 -4.34 -9.86 -13.93
CA LYS A 30 -4.23 -11.26 -14.34
C LYS A 30 -2.77 -11.71 -14.41
N ILE A 31 -2.59 -13.01 -14.22
CA ILE A 31 -1.32 -13.71 -14.43
C ILE A 31 -1.60 -14.86 -15.40
N ASP A 32 -0.92 -14.88 -16.57
CA ASP A 32 -1.12 -15.85 -17.64
C ASP A 32 -2.61 -16.02 -18.02
N GLY A 33 -3.32 -14.89 -18.10
CA GLY A 33 -4.75 -14.82 -18.46
C GLY A 33 -5.73 -15.21 -17.34
N LYS A 34 -5.26 -15.60 -16.15
CA LYS A 34 -6.11 -15.92 -14.99
C LYS A 34 -6.16 -14.75 -14.02
N ASP A 35 -7.35 -14.43 -13.53
CA ASP A 35 -7.54 -13.37 -12.55
C ASP A 35 -6.75 -13.64 -11.26
N LEU A 36 -6.08 -12.62 -10.72
CA LEU A 36 -5.42 -12.70 -9.43
C LEU A 36 -6.43 -12.34 -8.33
N GLU A 37 -6.95 -13.36 -7.64
CA GLU A 37 -7.94 -13.16 -6.59
C GLU A 37 -7.38 -12.47 -5.34
N ASP A 38 -6.11 -12.69 -5.01
CA ASP A 38 -5.46 -12.10 -3.84
C ASP A 38 -4.15 -11.42 -4.22
N GLN A 39 -4.15 -10.08 -4.16
CA GLN A 39 -3.02 -9.24 -4.53
C GLN A 39 -1.75 -9.56 -3.72
N TYR A 40 -1.87 -10.02 -2.48
CA TYR A 40 -0.71 -10.41 -1.66
C TYR A 40 0.03 -11.65 -2.17
N GLN A 41 -0.60 -12.45 -3.03
CA GLN A 41 0.01 -13.65 -3.58
C GLN A 41 1.04 -13.36 -4.69
N ILE A 42 1.07 -12.16 -5.27
CA ILE A 42 1.92 -11.84 -6.42
C ILE A 42 3.40 -12.17 -6.17
N ASN A 43 3.94 -11.77 -5.01
CA ASN A 43 5.34 -12.02 -4.67
C ASN A 43 5.66 -13.52 -4.59
N ASN A 44 4.77 -14.30 -4.00
CA ASN A 44 4.94 -15.75 -3.90
C ASN A 44 4.83 -16.43 -5.27
N ILE A 45 3.92 -15.98 -6.11
CA ILE A 45 3.70 -16.52 -7.45
C ILE A 45 4.93 -16.30 -8.32
N LEU A 46 5.51 -15.10 -8.33
CA LEU A 46 6.71 -14.76 -9.10
C LEU A 46 7.93 -15.61 -8.74
N VAL A 47 8.03 -16.04 -7.49
CA VAL A 47 9.15 -16.86 -7.01
C VAL A 47 8.90 -18.35 -7.16
N SER A 48 7.63 -18.80 -7.05
CA SER A 48 7.29 -20.23 -6.93
C SER A 48 7.03 -20.92 -8.27
N ARG A 49 6.73 -20.18 -9.34
CA ARG A 49 6.42 -20.74 -10.66
C ARG A 49 6.87 -19.82 -11.79
N SER A 50 7.11 -20.40 -12.98
CA SER A 50 7.29 -19.63 -14.20
C SER A 50 5.95 -19.02 -14.61
N ILE A 51 6.00 -17.76 -14.98
CA ILE A 51 4.89 -16.99 -15.57
C ILE A 51 5.40 -16.26 -16.81
N ASP A 52 4.55 -16.12 -17.80
CA ASP A 52 4.92 -15.48 -19.08
C ASP A 52 4.50 -14.01 -19.11
N VAL A 53 3.28 -13.72 -18.65
CA VAL A 53 2.70 -12.38 -18.74
C VAL A 53 1.91 -12.00 -17.49
N VAL A 54 1.95 -10.71 -17.16
CA VAL A 54 1.11 -10.10 -16.14
C VAL A 54 0.32 -8.95 -16.76
N GLU A 55 -1.00 -8.96 -16.61
CA GLU A 55 -1.87 -7.85 -16.97
C GLU A 55 -2.05 -6.94 -15.75
N VAL A 56 -1.80 -5.66 -15.91
CA VAL A 56 -1.89 -4.65 -14.85
C VAL A 56 -2.91 -3.56 -15.20
N ILE A 57 -3.44 -2.92 -14.16
CA ILE A 57 -4.15 -1.65 -14.26
C ILE A 57 -3.22 -0.57 -13.71
N ARG A 58 -2.86 0.41 -14.53
CA ARG A 58 -2.05 1.56 -14.15
C ARG A 58 -2.81 2.53 -13.24
N SER A 59 -2.11 3.44 -12.61
CA SER A 59 -2.73 4.49 -11.80
C SER A 59 -3.66 5.44 -12.59
N ASN A 60 -3.49 5.52 -13.93
CA ASN A 60 -4.37 6.26 -14.85
C ASN A 60 -5.53 5.42 -15.40
N GLU A 61 -5.79 4.24 -14.84
CA GLU A 61 -6.81 3.25 -15.25
C GLU A 61 -6.56 2.60 -16.63
N SER A 62 -5.43 2.82 -17.29
CA SER A 62 -5.06 2.07 -18.49
C SER A 62 -4.66 0.63 -18.14
N ARG A 63 -4.86 -0.30 -19.08
CA ARG A 63 -4.43 -1.70 -18.93
C ARG A 63 -3.22 -1.96 -19.79
N GLU A 64 -2.25 -2.65 -19.24
CA GLU A 64 -1.05 -3.06 -19.93
C GLU A 64 -0.70 -4.51 -19.64
N ILE A 65 -0.02 -5.14 -20.60
CA ILE A 65 0.51 -6.51 -20.48
C ILE A 65 2.02 -6.41 -20.40
N ILE A 66 2.58 -6.97 -19.34
CA ILE A 66 4.01 -6.98 -19.06
C ILE A 66 4.53 -8.40 -19.24
N ASN A 67 5.54 -8.55 -20.10
CA ASN A 67 6.22 -9.83 -20.30
C ASN A 67 7.22 -10.07 -19.16
N ILE A 68 7.20 -11.26 -18.60
CA ILE A 68 8.03 -11.64 -17.46
C ILE A 68 9.22 -12.48 -17.94
N PRO A 69 10.47 -12.07 -17.64
CA PRO A 69 11.65 -12.86 -17.97
C PRO A 69 11.66 -14.22 -17.24
N GLU A 70 12.13 -15.27 -17.90
CA GLU A 70 12.19 -16.63 -17.33
C GLU A 70 12.97 -16.71 -16.00
N ASN A 71 14.00 -15.86 -15.84
CA ASN A 71 14.87 -15.84 -14.65
C ASN A 71 14.40 -14.93 -13.53
N ILE A 72 13.22 -14.31 -13.65
CA ILE A 72 12.75 -13.28 -12.70
C ILE A 72 12.72 -13.77 -11.25
N GLY A 73 12.31 -15.02 -11.02
CA GLY A 73 12.27 -15.59 -9.67
C GLY A 73 13.66 -15.64 -9.00
N LEU A 74 14.69 -15.97 -9.77
CA LEU A 74 16.06 -15.98 -9.27
C LEU A 74 16.58 -14.56 -8.99
N GLU A 75 16.24 -13.60 -9.85
CA GLU A 75 16.61 -12.20 -9.65
C GLU A 75 15.97 -11.64 -8.37
N ILE A 76 14.68 -11.93 -8.12
CA ILE A 76 13.97 -11.52 -6.91
C ILE A 76 14.64 -12.11 -5.65
N ILE A 77 14.93 -13.42 -5.64
CA ILE A 77 15.58 -14.08 -4.51
C ILE A 77 16.95 -13.48 -4.25
N THR A 78 17.71 -13.23 -5.32
CA THR A 78 19.08 -12.67 -5.21
C THR A 78 19.06 -11.23 -4.72
N ALA A 79 18.08 -10.44 -5.14
CA ALA A 79 17.93 -9.05 -4.71
C ALA A 79 17.55 -8.92 -3.22
N GLY A 80 16.86 -9.95 -2.66
CA GLY A 80 16.43 -9.95 -1.26
C GLY A 80 15.42 -8.87 -0.89
N VAL A 81 14.76 -8.26 -1.89
CA VAL A 81 13.76 -7.20 -1.72
C VAL A 81 12.44 -7.66 -2.32
N ALA A 82 11.34 -7.39 -1.63
CA ALA A 82 10.01 -7.71 -2.13
C ALA A 82 9.76 -6.98 -3.47
N PRO A 83 9.36 -7.71 -4.54
CA PRO A 83 9.06 -7.12 -5.84
C PRO A 83 7.93 -6.09 -5.78
N PHE A 84 6.90 -6.39 -5.01
CA PHE A 84 5.70 -5.58 -4.85
C PHE A 84 5.39 -5.36 -3.36
N THR A 85 5.28 -4.10 -2.96
CA THR A 85 4.83 -3.70 -1.62
C THR A 85 3.49 -3.02 -1.76
N PRO A 86 2.40 -3.53 -1.16
CA PRO A 86 1.09 -2.90 -1.26
C PRO A 86 1.10 -1.48 -0.71
N ASN A 87 0.58 -0.53 -1.48
CA ASN A 87 0.36 0.83 -1.02
C ASN A 87 -0.92 0.88 -0.19
N VAL A 88 -0.78 1.17 1.08
CA VAL A 88 -1.90 1.23 2.00
C VAL A 88 -2.05 2.65 2.50
N ASN A 89 -3.20 3.26 2.21
CA ASN A 89 -3.48 4.58 2.75
C ASN A 89 -3.52 4.53 4.29
N SER A 90 -2.81 5.46 4.89
CA SER A 90 -2.85 5.67 6.34
C SER A 90 -4.05 6.53 6.69
N VAL A 91 -5.16 5.90 7.07
CA VAL A 91 -6.40 6.61 7.44
C VAL A 91 -6.43 6.86 8.94
N ILE A 92 -6.76 8.07 9.34
CA ILE A 92 -6.93 8.43 10.74
C ILE A 92 -8.22 7.81 11.25
N ASP A 93 -8.10 6.83 12.14
CA ASP A 93 -9.25 6.16 12.75
C ASP A 93 -9.83 6.94 13.93
N SER A 94 -8.98 7.58 14.71
CA SER A 94 -9.40 8.47 15.78
C SER A 94 -8.35 9.52 16.11
N VAL A 95 -8.81 10.63 16.67
CA VAL A 95 -8.01 11.72 17.22
C VAL A 95 -8.31 11.78 18.71
N LEU A 96 -7.26 11.83 19.53
CA LEU A 96 -7.42 11.95 20.98
C LEU A 96 -7.83 13.39 21.32
N THR A 97 -8.84 13.52 22.17
CA THR A 97 -9.32 14.82 22.63
C THR A 97 -8.20 15.57 23.38
N ASP A 98 -8.14 16.88 23.18
CA ASP A 98 -7.13 17.77 23.77
C ASP A 98 -5.69 17.43 23.37
N SER A 99 -5.49 16.71 22.25
CA SER A 99 -4.17 16.41 21.70
C SER A 99 -3.71 17.46 20.68
N PRO A 100 -2.42 17.52 20.34
CA PRO A 100 -1.92 18.40 19.28
C PRO A 100 -2.64 18.25 17.94
N ALA A 101 -3.02 17.03 17.58
CA ALA A 101 -3.77 16.74 16.36
C ALA A 101 -5.20 17.31 16.41
N ASP A 102 -5.86 17.26 17.58
CA ASP A 102 -7.20 17.81 17.76
C ASP A 102 -7.19 19.34 17.56
N PHE A 103 -6.20 20.02 18.13
CA PHE A 103 -6.02 21.46 17.97
C PHE A 103 -5.56 21.84 16.53
N SER A 104 -5.08 20.90 15.75
CA SER A 104 -4.62 21.12 14.37
C SER A 104 -5.69 20.80 13.31
N ASP A 105 -6.98 20.72 13.70
CA ASP A 105 -8.15 20.40 12.85
C ASP A 105 -8.04 19.03 12.12
N ILE A 106 -7.28 18.09 12.66
CA ILE A 106 -7.22 16.72 12.14
C ILE A 106 -8.47 15.97 12.59
N LYS A 107 -9.06 15.17 11.69
CA LYS A 107 -10.31 14.44 11.97
C LYS A 107 -10.22 12.99 11.58
N LYS A 108 -11.05 12.19 12.22
CA LYS A 108 -11.32 10.81 11.79
C LYS A 108 -11.72 10.78 10.32
N GLY A 109 -11.12 9.87 9.56
CA GLY A 109 -11.35 9.69 8.13
C GLY A 109 -10.41 10.47 7.23
N ASP A 110 -9.57 11.35 7.78
CA ASP A 110 -8.51 11.98 7.01
C ASP A 110 -7.50 10.93 6.57
N ILE A 111 -7.00 11.05 5.34
CA ILE A 111 -5.96 10.20 4.79
C ILE A 111 -4.65 10.98 4.84
N ILE A 112 -3.61 10.40 5.42
CA ILE A 112 -2.28 11.00 5.44
C ILE A 112 -1.63 10.72 4.08
N ASN A 113 -1.37 11.76 3.30
CA ASN A 113 -0.75 11.68 1.98
C ASN A 113 0.76 11.91 2.06
N LYS A 114 1.19 12.94 2.82
CA LYS A 114 2.61 13.22 3.02
C LYS A 114 2.91 13.59 4.46
N VAL A 115 4.16 13.31 4.86
CA VAL A 115 4.76 13.70 6.13
C VAL A 115 6.05 14.45 5.84
N ASN A 116 6.17 15.69 6.33
CA ASN A 116 7.32 16.56 6.08
C ASN A 116 7.69 16.67 4.58
N GLY A 117 6.67 16.77 3.71
CA GLY A 117 6.80 16.86 2.26
C GLY A 117 7.04 15.52 1.54
N THR A 118 7.30 14.43 2.25
CA THR A 118 7.54 13.10 1.67
C THR A 118 6.26 12.27 1.67
N LYS A 119 5.89 11.70 0.51
CA LYS A 119 4.75 10.79 0.39
C LYS A 119 5.02 9.54 1.23
N ILE A 120 4.01 9.08 1.96
CA ILE A 120 4.07 7.85 2.74
C ILE A 120 3.21 6.75 2.12
N LEU A 121 3.66 5.52 2.25
CA LEU A 121 2.99 4.32 1.77
C LEU A 121 2.69 3.34 2.91
N SER A 122 3.24 3.60 4.12
CA SER A 122 3.07 2.75 5.29
C SER A 122 3.07 3.55 6.59
N PHE A 123 2.59 2.89 7.67
CA PHE A 123 2.65 3.47 9.02
C PHE A 123 4.10 3.59 9.53
N ASP A 124 4.96 2.65 9.17
CA ASP A 124 6.36 2.69 9.62
C ASP A 124 7.09 3.91 9.04
N GLU A 125 6.85 4.23 7.76
CA GLU A 125 7.36 5.47 7.15
C GLU A 125 6.82 6.73 7.83
N PHE A 126 5.55 6.73 8.24
CA PHE A 126 5.00 7.83 9.04
C PHE A 126 5.79 8.04 10.33
N GLU A 127 6.04 6.97 11.08
CA GLU A 127 6.77 7.03 12.35
C GLU A 127 8.24 7.47 12.18
N GLU A 128 8.88 7.11 11.08
CA GLU A 128 10.25 7.55 10.78
C GLU A 128 10.28 9.01 10.35
N LEU A 129 9.46 9.40 9.39
CA LEU A 129 9.43 10.76 8.84
C LEU A 129 8.95 11.80 9.85
N LYS A 130 8.05 11.42 10.75
CA LYS A 130 7.61 12.26 11.87
C LYS A 130 8.76 12.75 12.75
N LYS A 131 9.83 11.96 12.87
CA LYS A 131 10.97 12.25 13.73
C LYS A 131 12.00 13.23 13.15
N ILE A 132 11.87 13.57 11.86
CA ILE A 132 12.85 14.44 11.17
C ILE A 132 12.95 15.82 11.82
N ASN A 133 11.81 16.43 12.16
CA ASN A 133 11.79 17.71 12.87
C ASN A 133 11.77 17.47 14.39
N SER A 134 12.32 18.42 15.17
CA SER A 134 12.37 18.32 16.64
C SER A 134 11.05 18.74 17.29
N ASP A 135 10.34 19.72 16.75
CA ASP A 135 9.29 20.45 17.46
C ASP A 135 7.91 20.26 16.84
N TYR A 136 7.81 19.78 15.61
CA TYR A 136 6.55 19.62 14.89
C TYR A 136 6.65 18.55 13.80
N VAL A 137 5.48 18.14 13.28
CA VAL A 137 5.34 17.39 12.02
C VAL A 137 4.43 18.17 11.08
N GLU A 138 4.83 18.25 9.82
CA GLU A 138 4.01 18.80 8.75
C GLU A 138 3.28 17.63 8.04
N LEU A 139 1.95 17.72 7.99
CA LEU A 139 1.10 16.69 7.38
C LEU A 139 0.33 17.29 6.21
N GLU A 140 0.39 16.59 5.07
CA GLU A 140 -0.52 16.80 3.96
C GLU A 140 -1.61 15.73 4.03
N LEU A 141 -2.85 16.15 4.15
CA LEU A 141 -4.02 15.31 4.39
C LEU A 141 -5.01 15.41 3.24
N ILE A 142 -5.77 14.33 3.02
CA ILE A 142 -6.91 14.31 2.09
C ILE A 142 -8.18 14.08 2.90
N ARG A 143 -9.14 15.00 2.79
CA ARG A 143 -10.48 14.92 3.40
C ARG A 143 -11.54 15.10 2.31
N ASN A 144 -12.43 14.14 2.14
CA ASN A 144 -13.48 14.15 1.10
C ASN A 144 -12.95 14.48 -0.30
N GLY A 145 -11.78 13.94 -0.67
CA GLY A 145 -11.13 14.18 -1.95
C GLY A 145 -10.39 15.52 -2.08
N SER A 146 -10.48 16.40 -1.09
CA SER A 146 -9.75 17.67 -1.06
C SER A 146 -8.49 17.58 -0.23
N GLN A 147 -7.39 18.13 -0.75
CA GLN A 147 -6.08 18.10 -0.14
C GLN A 147 -5.84 19.39 0.66
N PHE A 148 -5.27 19.27 1.84
CA PHE A 148 -4.86 20.39 2.69
C PHE A 148 -3.64 20.03 3.52
N SER A 149 -2.92 21.05 4.02
CA SER A 149 -1.75 20.85 4.89
C SER A 149 -2.00 21.44 6.25
N THR A 150 -1.44 20.81 7.28
CA THR A 150 -1.46 21.30 8.65
C THR A 150 -0.12 21.01 9.32
N VAL A 151 0.23 21.82 10.31
CA VAL A 151 1.43 21.63 11.15
C VAL A 151 0.96 21.25 12.54
N VAL A 152 1.47 20.12 13.03
CA VAL A 152 1.13 19.58 14.34
C VAL A 152 2.35 19.69 15.26
N PRO A 153 2.30 20.51 16.32
CA PRO A 153 3.41 20.61 17.26
C PRO A 153 3.53 19.32 18.09
N PHE A 154 4.75 19.04 18.57
CA PHE A 154 4.96 17.96 19.54
C PHE A 154 4.85 18.52 20.96
N GLU A 155 4.12 17.83 21.82
CA GLU A 155 4.01 18.20 23.24
C GLU A 155 5.10 17.57 24.11
N SER A 156 5.74 16.50 23.65
CA SER A 156 6.68 15.72 24.42
C SER A 156 7.85 15.20 23.60
N MET A 157 8.91 14.72 24.27
CA MET A 157 10.04 14.07 23.64
C MET A 157 9.65 12.80 22.86
N ASP A 158 8.54 12.17 23.20
CA ASP A 158 8.02 10.99 22.50
C ASP A 158 7.37 11.32 21.15
N LYS A 159 7.24 12.61 20.82
CA LYS A 159 6.67 13.12 19.56
C LYS A 159 5.29 12.53 19.26
N LEU A 160 4.48 12.35 20.29
CA LEU A 160 3.10 11.93 20.18
C LEU A 160 2.25 13.10 19.71
N ILE A 161 1.40 12.87 18.72
CA ILE A 161 0.48 13.88 18.20
C ILE A 161 -0.99 13.57 18.47
N GLY A 162 -1.28 12.40 19.04
CA GLY A 162 -2.63 12.02 19.45
C GLY A 162 -3.54 11.52 18.34
N ILE A 163 -2.99 10.84 17.32
CA ILE A 163 -3.77 10.14 16.29
C ILE A 163 -3.61 8.63 16.40
N ILE A 164 -4.66 7.91 16.04
CA ILE A 164 -4.64 6.47 15.79
C ILE A 164 -4.85 6.28 14.29
N ILE A 165 -3.92 5.59 13.65
CA ILE A 165 -3.94 5.32 12.22
C ILE A 165 -4.32 3.86 12.00
N LYS A 166 -5.13 3.61 10.98
CA LYS A 166 -5.41 2.26 10.48
C LYS A 166 -5.13 2.18 8.98
N PRO A 167 -4.76 1.00 8.48
CA PRO A 167 -4.68 0.78 7.05
C PRO A 167 -6.09 0.83 6.42
N ASP A 168 -6.22 1.49 5.27
CA ASP A 168 -7.45 1.46 4.46
C ASP A 168 -7.47 0.19 3.59
N LEU A 169 -7.62 -0.95 4.26
CA LEU A 169 -7.71 -2.25 3.61
C LEU A 169 -9.10 -2.85 3.82
N LYS A 170 -9.81 -3.08 2.75
CA LYS A 170 -11.02 -3.90 2.77
C LYS A 170 -10.62 -5.37 2.66
N ILE A 171 -10.51 -6.05 3.78
CA ILE A 171 -10.23 -7.49 3.79
C ILE A 171 -11.53 -8.24 3.56
N THR A 172 -11.72 -8.80 2.36
CA THR A 172 -12.84 -9.69 2.05
C THR A 172 -12.48 -11.11 2.47
N THR A 173 -13.21 -11.68 3.42
CA THR A 173 -13.04 -13.08 3.82
C THR A 173 -13.95 -13.96 2.95
N LYS A 174 -13.36 -14.70 2.01
CA LYS A 174 -14.09 -15.73 1.25
C LYS A 174 -14.33 -16.92 2.19
N LYS A 175 -15.61 -17.18 2.54
CA LYS A 175 -15.98 -18.39 3.28
C LYS A 175 -16.16 -19.52 2.27
N TYR A 176 -15.26 -20.48 2.27
CA TYR A 176 -15.41 -21.69 1.50
C TYR A 176 -16.41 -22.62 2.21
N GLY A 177 -17.39 -23.14 1.47
CA GLY A 177 -18.20 -24.26 1.96
C GLY A 177 -17.34 -25.53 2.08
N PHE A 178 -17.71 -26.43 3.00
CA PHE A 178 -16.92 -27.65 3.27
C PHE A 178 -16.64 -28.50 2.01
N PHE A 179 -17.52 -28.42 1.00
CA PHE A 179 -17.34 -29.14 -0.27
C PHE A 179 -16.50 -28.40 -1.31
N GLU A 180 -16.37 -27.07 -1.22
CA GLU A 180 -15.54 -26.30 -2.14
C GLU A 180 -14.03 -26.41 -1.78
N SER A 181 -13.72 -26.64 -0.50
CA SER A 181 -12.35 -26.82 -0.04
C SER A 181 -11.70 -28.14 -0.51
N ILE A 182 -12.48 -29.09 -1.02
CA ILE A 182 -11.99 -30.39 -1.50
C ILE A 182 -11.61 -30.33 -3.00
N GLY A 183 -12.12 -29.35 -3.75
CA GLY A 183 -11.94 -29.23 -5.21
C GLY A 183 -10.70 -28.46 -5.67
N GLU A 184 -10.07 -27.66 -4.81
CA GLU A 184 -8.90 -26.84 -5.17
C GLU A 184 -7.54 -27.49 -4.87
N GLY A 185 -7.52 -28.78 -4.57
CA GLY A 185 -6.31 -29.56 -4.21
C GLY A 185 -5.71 -30.42 -5.33
N TYR A 186 -5.96 -30.09 -6.63
CA TYR A 186 -5.35 -30.80 -7.77
C TYR A 186 -4.75 -29.82 -8.77
#